data_e62e6fa4ebe692c82eb33f2d891d6a5c
#
_entry.id   e62e6fa4ebe692c82eb33f2d891d6a5c
#
_cell.length_a   1.000
_cell.length_b   1.000
_cell.length_c   1.000
_cell.angle_alpha   90.00
_cell.angle_beta   90.00
_cell.angle_gamma   90.00
#
_symmetry.space_group_name_H-M   'P 1'
#
loop_
_entity.id
_entity.type
_entity.pdbx_description
1 polymer ?
#
loop_
_entity_poly.entity_id
_entity_poly.type
_entity_poly.pdbx_seq_one_letter_code
_entity_poly.pdbx_strand_id
1 'polypeptide(L)'
;MIRKTCLIVSMITLWALCSCEDNPSEFEPEPEPGQRNYVWTLDTLDMPMNYISSVWGASPDDVWAIGGGGTQYDRLLHYDGTEWTTYTKEPIWCSGFTLFGFSADDVWMGGGAGWLEHGAGIWHYDGVEWKQNYVYSIEEDYYAMSVEDIWGSDPNNVYACGTIAFDDGKNGLWRGFVMQYDGTNWREIARADFNSQFLRIRAEDNMVYVFSYGINYETGDGDVEFYQVVDYELQQIYSKKESEIYWVNMNIIDGKIYFLLGRELCRYKDDSFIHVLSVDHEKFFPQVCGRHEKDLFVARRDGIAHYNGTDIEYIYKFPSERMRITGSPLIMDKEIFYCIRNDGMNYNLVLHG
;
A
#
# COMPACT_ATOMS: atom_id res chain seq x y z
N MET A 1 83.84 -31.12 32.17
CA MET A 1 82.93 -30.85 33.30
C MET A 1 82.13 -29.65 32.89
N ILE A 2 80.99 -29.86 32.25
CA ILE A 2 80.09 -28.81 31.69
C ILE A 2 78.80 -28.88 32.46
N ARG A 3 78.49 -27.84 33.23
CA ARG A 3 77.22 -27.69 33.93
C ARG A 3 76.14 -27.23 32.94
N LYS A 4 75.09 -28.00 32.84
CA LYS A 4 73.85 -27.62 32.12
C LYS A 4 72.91 -26.86 33.08
N THR A 5 72.67 -25.59 32.81
CA THR A 5 71.69 -24.76 33.49
C THR A 5 70.33 -24.99 32.86
N CYS A 6 69.35 -25.52 33.59
CA CYS A 6 67.95 -25.58 33.18
C CYS A 6 67.26 -24.22 33.42
N LEU A 7 66.76 -23.62 32.35
CA LEU A 7 65.82 -22.48 32.41
C LEU A 7 64.40 -22.98 32.51
N ILE A 8 63.74 -22.73 33.61
CA ILE A 8 62.30 -22.96 33.78
C ILE A 8 61.58 -21.73 33.23
N VAL A 9 60.86 -21.86 32.11
CA VAL A 9 59.94 -20.86 31.56
C VAL A 9 58.59 -21.05 32.23
N SER A 10 58.24 -20.10 33.09
CA SER A 10 56.89 -20.03 33.71
C SER A 10 55.93 -19.43 32.73
N MET A 11 54.97 -20.22 32.27
CA MET A 11 53.91 -19.83 31.37
C MET A 11 52.76 -19.24 32.22
N ILE A 12 52.62 -17.93 32.28
CA ILE A 12 51.52 -17.23 32.91
C ILE A 12 50.35 -17.23 31.90
N THR A 13 49.33 -18.05 32.12
CA THR A 13 48.06 -18.02 31.40
C THR A 13 47.25 -16.83 31.87
N LEU A 14 47.15 -15.81 31.04
CA LEU A 14 46.27 -14.66 31.24
C LEU A 14 44.83 -15.10 30.86
N TRP A 15 43.96 -15.28 31.81
CA TRP A 15 42.54 -15.42 31.61
C TRP A 15 41.98 -14.03 31.34
N ALA A 16 41.64 -13.75 30.08
CA ALA A 16 40.81 -12.61 29.71
C ALA A 16 39.37 -12.95 30.10
N LEU A 17 38.88 -12.36 31.17
CA LEU A 17 37.43 -12.30 31.45
C LEU A 17 36.85 -11.36 30.41
N CYS A 18 36.24 -11.93 29.35
CA CYS A 18 35.26 -11.19 28.56
C CYS A 18 34.03 -10.95 29.45
N SER A 19 33.96 -9.79 30.06
CA SER A 19 32.70 -9.26 30.54
C SER A 19 31.92 -8.85 29.29
N CYS A 20 30.87 -9.56 28.96
CA CYS A 20 29.78 -9.00 28.14
C CYS A 20 29.20 -7.88 28.99
N GLU A 21 29.57 -6.64 28.73
CA GLU A 21 28.73 -5.51 29.08
C GLU A 21 27.49 -5.64 28.18
N ASP A 22 26.37 -6.00 28.78
CA ASP A 22 25.07 -5.76 28.18
C ASP A 22 24.99 -4.25 27.93
N ASN A 23 25.17 -3.87 26.67
CA ASN A 23 24.93 -2.50 26.23
C ASN A 23 23.44 -2.24 26.57
N PRO A 24 23.12 -1.26 27.42
CA PRO A 24 21.74 -0.91 27.62
C PRO A 24 21.21 -0.58 26.20
N SER A 25 20.13 -1.25 25.79
CA SER A 25 19.43 -0.95 24.55
C SER A 25 19.35 0.57 24.43
N GLU A 26 19.95 1.12 23.36
CA GLU A 26 19.75 2.52 23.03
C GLU A 26 18.25 2.73 22.99
N PHE A 27 17.76 3.51 23.93
CA PHE A 27 16.37 3.89 24.03
C PHE A 27 16.14 4.80 22.81
N GLU A 28 15.57 4.28 21.73
CA GLU A 28 15.18 5.13 20.62
C GLU A 28 14.24 6.20 21.19
N PRO A 29 14.55 7.49 21.00
CA PRO A 29 13.70 8.55 21.52
C PRO A 29 12.30 8.39 20.91
N GLU A 30 11.27 8.53 21.75
CA GLU A 30 9.90 8.51 21.25
C GLU A 30 9.73 9.59 20.16
N PRO A 31 9.05 9.28 19.05
CA PRO A 31 8.83 10.25 17.98
C PRO A 31 8.10 11.48 18.50
N GLU A 32 8.49 12.65 18.01
CA GLU A 32 7.81 13.91 18.33
C GLU A 32 6.40 13.93 17.73
N PRO A 33 5.44 14.64 18.36
CA PRO A 33 4.10 14.81 17.80
C PRO A 33 4.11 15.39 16.39
N GLY A 34 3.30 14.84 15.49
CA GLY A 34 3.17 15.35 14.13
C GLY A 34 2.61 16.78 14.09
N GLN A 35 3.05 17.54 13.10
CA GLN A 35 2.60 18.93 12.90
C GLN A 35 1.20 18.99 12.31
N ARG A 36 0.50 20.13 12.50
CA ARG A 36 -0.86 20.40 11.96
C ARG A 36 -0.98 21.67 11.11
N ASN A 37 0.10 22.43 11.00
CA ASN A 37 0.12 23.74 10.34
C ASN A 37 0.47 23.63 8.85
N TYR A 38 -0.31 22.86 8.09
CA TYR A 38 -0.14 22.71 6.65
C TYR A 38 -0.70 23.92 5.89
N VAL A 39 -0.05 24.29 4.80
CA VAL A 39 -0.54 25.25 3.82
C VAL A 39 -1.06 24.48 2.62
N TRP A 40 -2.38 24.36 2.53
CA TRP A 40 -3.01 23.49 1.55
C TRP A 40 -3.16 24.17 0.18
N THR A 41 -2.80 23.45 -0.87
CA THR A 41 -3.06 23.75 -2.26
C THR A 41 -4.04 22.73 -2.83
N LEU A 42 -4.96 23.19 -3.68
CA LEU A 42 -5.94 22.33 -4.33
C LEU A 42 -5.82 22.48 -5.84
N ASP A 43 -5.19 21.50 -6.49
CA ASP A 43 -5.01 21.46 -7.92
C ASP A 43 -6.24 20.86 -8.61
N THR A 44 -6.73 21.51 -9.63
CA THR A 44 -7.79 20.97 -10.49
C THR A 44 -7.16 20.30 -11.68
N LEU A 45 -7.46 19.00 -11.85
CA LEU A 45 -6.98 18.23 -12.99
C LEU A 45 -8.03 18.25 -14.09
N ASP A 46 -7.74 18.96 -15.20
CA ASP A 46 -8.58 18.96 -16.38
C ASP A 46 -8.30 17.70 -17.22
N MET A 47 -8.98 16.62 -16.87
CA MET A 47 -8.73 15.31 -17.44
C MET A 47 -10.00 14.50 -17.64
N PRO A 48 -10.06 13.70 -18.71
CA PRO A 48 -11.19 12.83 -18.98
C PRO A 48 -11.26 11.59 -18.07
N MET A 49 -10.38 11.46 -17.07
CA MET A 49 -10.46 10.36 -16.11
C MET A 49 -11.67 10.47 -15.20
N ASN A 50 -12.33 9.31 -14.96
CA ASN A 50 -13.46 9.27 -14.05
C ASN A 50 -13.04 9.46 -12.59
N TYR A 51 -11.85 8.96 -12.21
CA TYR A 51 -11.29 9.07 -10.86
C TYR A 51 -9.78 8.80 -10.89
N ILE A 52 -9.08 9.32 -9.88
CA ILE A 52 -7.70 8.93 -9.57
C ILE A 52 -7.78 7.81 -8.53
N SER A 53 -7.11 6.70 -8.81
CA SER A 53 -7.06 5.52 -7.94
C SER A 53 -5.83 5.49 -7.06
N SER A 54 -4.71 5.99 -7.54
CA SER A 54 -3.44 5.95 -6.81
C SER A 54 -2.54 7.13 -7.18
N VAL A 55 -1.76 7.58 -6.20
CA VAL A 55 -0.64 8.51 -6.37
C VAL A 55 0.60 7.92 -5.71
N TRP A 56 1.74 8.17 -6.32
CA TRP A 56 3.06 7.85 -5.77
C TRP A 56 4.07 8.89 -6.25
N GLY A 57 5.08 9.23 -5.43
CA GLY A 57 6.13 10.17 -5.81
C GLY A 57 7.42 9.93 -5.06
N ALA A 58 8.53 10.21 -5.72
CA ALA A 58 9.87 10.16 -5.13
C ALA A 58 10.20 11.43 -4.33
N SER A 59 9.58 12.56 -4.69
CA SER A 59 9.71 13.85 -4.00
C SER A 59 8.43 14.67 -4.23
N PRO A 60 8.22 15.79 -3.50
CA PRO A 60 7.07 16.67 -3.72
C PRO A 60 6.94 17.27 -5.12
N ASP A 61 8.02 17.32 -5.86
CA ASP A 61 8.12 17.81 -7.24
C ASP A 61 8.32 16.69 -8.27
N ASP A 62 8.06 15.45 -7.89
CA ASP A 62 8.08 14.27 -8.76
C ASP A 62 7.00 13.27 -8.31
N VAL A 63 5.75 13.51 -8.73
CA VAL A 63 4.58 12.73 -8.31
C VAL A 63 3.82 12.21 -9.52
N TRP A 64 3.56 10.92 -9.51
CA TRP A 64 2.72 10.23 -10.48
C TRP A 64 1.31 10.01 -9.95
N ALA A 65 0.31 10.15 -10.81
CA ALA A 65 -1.08 9.82 -10.50
C ALA A 65 -1.69 8.98 -11.61
N ILE A 66 -2.45 7.94 -11.24
CA ILE A 66 -3.11 7.07 -12.19
C ILE A 66 -4.58 6.88 -11.83
N GLY A 67 -5.40 6.60 -12.84
CA GLY A 67 -6.82 6.34 -12.62
C GLY A 67 -7.51 5.61 -13.76
N GLY A 68 -8.81 5.44 -13.59
CA GLY A 68 -9.68 4.77 -14.52
C GLY A 68 -10.49 5.72 -15.41
N GLY A 69 -10.91 5.22 -16.58
CA GLY A 69 -11.63 6.01 -17.59
C GLY A 69 -10.67 6.67 -18.58
N GLY A 70 -11.20 7.56 -19.43
CA GLY A 70 -10.41 8.19 -20.49
C GLY A 70 -9.94 7.23 -21.59
N THR A 71 -8.97 7.65 -22.36
CA THR A 71 -8.27 6.83 -23.35
C THR A 71 -6.99 6.25 -22.76
N GLN A 72 -6.32 5.34 -23.49
CA GLN A 72 -5.01 4.80 -23.08
C GLN A 72 -3.90 5.87 -22.93
N TYR A 73 -4.11 7.08 -23.39
CA TYR A 73 -3.16 8.18 -23.29
C TYR A 73 -3.49 9.18 -22.16
N ASP A 74 -4.64 9.04 -21.50
CA ASP A 74 -5.13 10.04 -20.54
C ASP A 74 -5.20 9.48 -19.10
N ARG A 75 -4.57 8.35 -18.84
CA ARG A 75 -4.74 7.62 -17.56
C ARG A 75 -3.61 7.84 -16.56
N LEU A 76 -2.48 8.34 -17.03
CA LEU A 76 -1.28 8.55 -16.21
C LEU A 76 -0.84 10.01 -16.29
N LEU A 77 -0.61 10.59 -15.14
CA LEU A 77 -0.17 11.97 -14.94
C LEU A 77 1.14 12.04 -14.23
N HIS A 78 1.88 13.09 -14.49
CA HIS A 78 3.09 13.43 -13.79
C HIS A 78 3.05 14.90 -13.35
N TYR A 79 3.39 15.15 -12.08
CA TYR A 79 3.61 16.46 -11.47
C TYR A 79 5.10 16.73 -11.33
N ASP A 80 5.55 17.86 -11.85
CA ASP A 80 6.97 18.27 -11.85
C ASP A 80 7.31 19.33 -10.79
N GLY A 81 6.42 19.48 -9.79
CA GLY A 81 6.53 20.53 -8.76
C GLY A 81 5.87 21.84 -9.17
N THR A 82 5.41 21.96 -10.43
CA THR A 82 4.80 23.19 -10.96
C THR A 82 3.43 22.92 -11.58
N GLU A 83 3.34 21.88 -12.42
CA GLU A 83 2.09 21.53 -13.10
C GLU A 83 1.93 20.02 -13.30
N TRP A 84 0.68 19.60 -13.42
CA TRP A 84 0.31 18.24 -13.77
C TRP A 84 0.24 18.10 -15.29
N THR A 85 0.99 17.16 -15.85
CA THR A 85 1.00 16.87 -17.28
C THR A 85 0.58 15.42 -17.54
N THR A 86 -0.11 15.18 -18.67
CA THR A 86 -0.46 13.84 -19.10
C THR A 86 0.75 13.13 -19.71
N TYR A 87 1.03 11.91 -19.27
CA TYR A 87 2.05 11.08 -19.90
C TYR A 87 1.53 10.49 -21.21
N THR A 88 2.17 10.86 -22.33
CA THR A 88 1.73 10.50 -23.69
C THR A 88 2.78 9.77 -24.53
N LYS A 89 3.95 9.47 -23.96
CA LYS A 89 5.03 8.81 -24.73
C LYS A 89 4.63 7.42 -25.20
N GLU A 90 4.00 6.64 -24.30
CA GLU A 90 3.54 5.28 -24.59
C GLU A 90 2.09 5.10 -24.12
N PRO A 91 1.26 4.33 -24.84
CA PRO A 91 -0.10 4.07 -24.43
C PRO A 91 -0.16 3.10 -23.25
N ILE A 92 -0.91 3.47 -22.22
CA ILE A 92 -1.17 2.60 -21.07
C ILE A 92 -2.45 1.80 -21.34
N TRP A 93 -2.30 0.54 -21.72
CA TRP A 93 -3.39 -0.33 -22.17
C TRP A 93 -4.26 -0.91 -21.04
N CYS A 94 -4.11 -0.43 -19.82
CA CYS A 94 -4.95 -0.86 -18.71
C CYS A 94 -5.62 0.32 -17.99
N SER A 95 -6.71 0.05 -17.27
CA SER A 95 -7.14 0.92 -16.19
C SER A 95 -6.16 0.71 -15.03
N GLY A 96 -5.43 1.77 -14.67
CA GLY A 96 -4.48 1.70 -13.57
C GLY A 96 -5.20 1.74 -12.23
N PHE A 97 -4.79 0.86 -11.31
CA PHE A 97 -5.33 0.79 -9.96
C PHE A 97 -4.33 1.20 -8.90
N THR A 98 -3.05 0.92 -9.13
CA THR A 98 -1.99 1.13 -8.13
C THR A 98 -0.71 1.67 -8.73
N LEU A 99 -0.02 2.51 -7.95
CA LEU A 99 1.36 2.97 -8.17
C LEU A 99 2.15 2.68 -6.90
N PHE A 100 3.38 2.25 -7.09
CA PHE A 100 4.36 2.03 -6.03
C PHE A 100 5.77 2.24 -6.60
N GLY A 101 6.72 2.72 -5.81
CA GLY A 101 8.10 2.88 -6.30
C GLY A 101 9.12 3.00 -5.17
N PHE A 102 10.38 2.95 -5.56
CA PHE A 102 11.53 3.07 -4.66
C PHE A 102 12.31 4.37 -4.90
N SER A 103 12.28 4.87 -6.14
CA SER A 103 12.98 6.09 -6.54
C SER A 103 12.33 6.70 -7.79
N ALA A 104 12.79 7.88 -8.20
CA ALA A 104 12.33 8.57 -9.42
C ALA A 104 12.50 7.76 -10.72
N ASP A 105 13.38 6.77 -10.71
CA ASP A 105 13.72 5.89 -11.83
C ASP A 105 13.35 4.42 -11.57
N ASP A 106 12.56 4.14 -10.55
CA ASP A 106 12.09 2.80 -10.22
C ASP A 106 10.65 2.85 -9.68
N VAL A 107 9.68 2.95 -10.61
CA VAL A 107 8.26 3.06 -10.28
C VAL A 107 7.47 1.96 -10.97
N TRP A 108 6.61 1.31 -10.22
CA TRP A 108 5.75 0.22 -10.64
C TRP A 108 4.29 0.66 -10.73
N MET A 109 3.59 0.12 -11.71
CA MET A 109 2.17 0.36 -11.91
C MET A 109 1.46 -0.96 -12.19
N GLY A 110 0.33 -1.17 -11.52
CA GLY A 110 -0.56 -2.30 -11.74
C GLY A 110 -1.93 -1.87 -12.21
N GLY A 111 -2.56 -2.75 -12.99
CA GLY A 111 -3.94 -2.51 -13.44
C GLY A 111 -4.53 -3.68 -14.21
N GLY A 112 -5.74 -3.49 -14.74
CA GLY A 112 -6.47 -4.49 -15.47
C GLY A 112 -7.12 -3.94 -16.72
N ALA A 113 -7.19 -4.78 -17.75
CA ALA A 113 -8.02 -4.55 -18.92
C ALA A 113 -9.22 -5.49 -18.86
N GLY A 114 -10.43 -4.95 -18.98
CA GLY A 114 -11.65 -5.75 -19.10
C GLY A 114 -11.78 -6.50 -20.44
N TRP A 115 -10.66 -6.74 -21.14
CA TRP A 115 -10.61 -7.41 -22.44
C TRP A 115 -9.61 -8.54 -22.36
N LEU A 116 -10.04 -9.74 -22.65
CA LEU A 116 -9.30 -11.00 -22.58
C LEU A 116 -7.91 -11.00 -23.26
N GLU A 117 -7.70 -10.13 -24.24
CA GLU A 117 -6.46 -10.10 -25.03
C GLU A 117 -5.25 -9.52 -24.28
N HIS A 118 -5.46 -8.82 -23.14
CA HIS A 118 -4.40 -8.07 -22.48
C HIS A 118 -4.08 -8.49 -21.03
N GLY A 119 -4.91 -9.31 -20.39
CA GLY A 119 -4.67 -9.82 -19.02
C GLY A 119 -4.53 -8.74 -17.96
N ALA A 120 -3.93 -9.08 -16.82
CA ALA A 120 -3.49 -8.16 -15.79
C ALA A 120 -2.05 -7.73 -16.07
N GLY A 121 -1.84 -6.41 -16.21
CA GLY A 121 -0.52 -5.88 -16.56
C GLY A 121 0.20 -5.26 -15.38
N ILE A 122 1.52 -5.44 -15.39
CA ILE A 122 2.46 -4.71 -14.54
C ILE A 122 3.40 -3.93 -15.44
N TRP A 123 3.49 -2.63 -15.23
CA TRP A 123 4.41 -1.72 -15.92
C TRP A 123 5.49 -1.26 -14.96
N HIS A 124 6.63 -0.92 -15.52
CA HIS A 124 7.77 -0.39 -14.79
C HIS A 124 8.32 0.84 -15.49
N TYR A 125 8.57 1.91 -14.74
CA TYR A 125 9.26 3.12 -15.18
C TYR A 125 10.74 3.04 -14.80
N ASP A 126 11.62 3.19 -15.78
CA ASP A 126 13.07 3.09 -15.63
C ASP A 126 13.77 4.46 -15.57
N GLY A 127 13.04 5.53 -15.26
CA GLY A 127 13.53 6.91 -15.27
C GLY A 127 13.44 7.58 -16.68
N VAL A 128 13.13 6.82 -17.71
CA VAL A 128 13.05 7.30 -19.10
C VAL A 128 11.67 7.09 -19.70
N GLU A 129 11.15 5.87 -19.57
CA GLU A 129 9.87 5.49 -20.16
C GLU A 129 9.17 4.39 -19.35
N TRP A 130 7.84 4.35 -19.45
CA TRP A 130 7.04 3.26 -18.92
C TRP A 130 7.04 2.08 -19.89
N LYS A 131 7.42 0.90 -19.41
CA LYS A 131 7.41 -0.35 -20.18
C LYS A 131 6.50 -1.37 -19.52
N GLN A 132 5.74 -2.10 -20.33
CA GLN A 132 5.05 -3.28 -19.84
C GLN A 132 6.12 -4.32 -19.44
N ASN A 133 6.26 -4.53 -18.14
CA ASN A 133 7.25 -5.43 -17.57
C ASN A 133 6.75 -6.88 -17.55
N TYR A 134 5.47 -7.06 -17.22
CA TYR A 134 4.87 -8.38 -17.10
C TYR A 134 3.37 -8.36 -17.41
N VAL A 135 2.88 -9.46 -17.98
CA VAL A 135 1.45 -9.74 -18.12
C VAL A 135 1.15 -11.05 -17.44
N TYR A 136 0.35 -10.98 -16.39
CA TYR A 136 -0.14 -12.18 -15.73
C TYR A 136 -1.32 -12.76 -16.53
N SER A 137 -1.25 -14.06 -16.79
CA SER A 137 -2.28 -14.82 -17.46
C SER A 137 -2.36 -16.24 -16.92
N ILE A 138 -3.50 -16.88 -17.08
CA ILE A 138 -3.72 -18.28 -16.70
C ILE A 138 -4.25 -19.04 -17.90
N GLU A 139 -4.17 -20.39 -17.87
CA GLU A 139 -4.68 -21.26 -18.94
C GLU A 139 -6.22 -21.40 -18.94
N GLU A 140 -6.85 -21.13 -17.80
CA GLU A 140 -8.31 -21.18 -17.63
C GLU A 140 -8.97 -20.01 -18.37
N ASP A 141 -10.18 -20.21 -18.92
CA ASP A 141 -10.98 -19.12 -19.49
C ASP A 141 -11.43 -18.16 -18.39
N TYR A 142 -11.12 -16.89 -18.54
CA TYR A 142 -11.49 -15.82 -17.60
C TYR A 142 -12.12 -14.64 -18.33
N TYR A 143 -12.97 -13.88 -17.63
CA TYR A 143 -13.64 -12.70 -18.16
C TYR A 143 -12.78 -11.44 -18.07
N ALA A 144 -12.17 -11.22 -16.92
CA ALA A 144 -11.30 -10.07 -16.66
C ALA A 144 -10.24 -10.42 -15.60
N MET A 145 -9.18 -9.64 -15.59
CA MET A 145 -8.10 -9.81 -14.64
C MET A 145 -7.49 -8.44 -14.31
N SER A 146 -7.09 -8.23 -13.05
CA SER A 146 -6.50 -6.97 -12.61
C SER A 146 -5.44 -7.18 -11.53
N VAL A 147 -4.40 -6.35 -11.57
CA VAL A 147 -3.49 -6.12 -10.43
C VAL A 147 -4.05 -4.95 -9.65
N GLU A 148 -4.45 -5.20 -8.41
CA GLU A 148 -5.14 -4.22 -7.55
C GLU A 148 -4.17 -3.43 -6.68
N ASP A 149 -3.08 -4.06 -6.23
CA ASP A 149 -2.09 -3.40 -5.38
C ASP A 149 -0.68 -3.96 -5.60
N ILE A 150 0.32 -3.09 -5.47
CA ILE A 150 1.74 -3.41 -5.53
C ILE A 150 2.43 -2.81 -4.30
N TRP A 151 3.32 -3.56 -3.70
CA TRP A 151 4.16 -3.12 -2.58
C TRP A 151 5.49 -3.88 -2.56
N GLY A 152 6.56 -3.24 -2.13
CA GLY A 152 7.87 -3.88 -2.02
C GLY A 152 8.69 -3.36 -0.85
N SER A 153 9.57 -4.20 -0.31
CA SER A 153 10.55 -3.81 0.71
C SER A 153 11.85 -3.28 0.10
N ASP A 154 12.18 -3.78 -1.09
CA ASP A 154 13.33 -3.35 -1.89
C ASP A 154 13.08 -3.71 -3.38
N PRO A 155 13.90 -3.17 -4.32
CA PRO A 155 13.71 -3.40 -5.76
C PRO A 155 13.76 -4.87 -6.21
N ASN A 156 14.33 -5.76 -5.41
CA ASN A 156 14.40 -7.19 -5.72
C ASN A 156 13.38 -8.03 -4.93
N ASN A 157 12.49 -7.37 -4.18
CA ASN A 157 11.45 -8.02 -3.40
C ASN A 157 10.15 -7.22 -3.45
N VAL A 158 9.46 -7.32 -4.59
CA VAL A 158 8.20 -6.64 -4.85
C VAL A 158 7.06 -7.64 -4.90
N TYR A 159 5.95 -7.31 -4.31
CA TYR A 159 4.73 -8.12 -4.29
C TYR A 159 3.60 -7.41 -5.02
N ALA A 160 2.75 -8.18 -5.68
CA ALA A 160 1.51 -7.70 -6.27
C ALA A 160 0.37 -8.63 -5.89
N CYS A 161 -0.80 -8.09 -5.68
CA CYS A 161 -2.01 -8.88 -5.57
C CYS A 161 -3.07 -8.39 -6.56
N GLY A 162 -4.03 -9.26 -6.85
CA GLY A 162 -5.06 -8.92 -7.79
C GLY A 162 -6.21 -9.92 -7.81
N THR A 163 -7.06 -9.75 -8.80
CA THR A 163 -8.31 -10.50 -8.93
C THR A 163 -8.48 -11.03 -10.34
N ILE A 164 -8.94 -12.28 -10.45
CA ILE A 164 -9.38 -12.93 -11.68
C ILE A 164 -10.88 -13.06 -11.60
N ALA A 165 -11.58 -12.60 -12.63
CA ALA A 165 -13.02 -12.71 -12.77
C ALA A 165 -13.37 -13.80 -13.79
N PHE A 166 -14.26 -14.71 -13.41
CA PHE A 166 -14.77 -15.77 -14.25
C PHE A 166 -16.27 -15.54 -14.50
N ASP A 167 -16.76 -15.91 -15.67
CA ASP A 167 -18.18 -15.90 -15.99
C ASP A 167 -18.77 -17.29 -15.68
N ASP A 168 -19.62 -17.36 -14.65
CA ASP A 168 -20.37 -18.58 -14.31
C ASP A 168 -21.77 -18.63 -14.95
N GLY A 169 -22.07 -17.66 -15.82
CA GLY A 169 -23.37 -17.49 -16.47
C GLY A 169 -24.47 -16.96 -15.53
N LYS A 170 -24.13 -16.52 -14.31
CA LYS A 170 -25.08 -16.00 -13.31
C LYS A 170 -24.56 -14.72 -12.65
N ASN A 171 -23.63 -14.85 -11.71
CA ASN A 171 -23.19 -13.75 -10.85
C ASN A 171 -21.71 -13.40 -11.02
N GLY A 172 -20.97 -14.23 -11.77
CA GLY A 172 -19.52 -14.18 -11.82
C GLY A 172 -18.86 -14.84 -10.60
N LEU A 173 -17.66 -15.32 -10.78
CA LEU A 173 -16.82 -15.86 -9.72
C LEU A 173 -15.51 -15.06 -9.70
N TRP A 174 -14.95 -14.87 -8.52
CA TRP A 174 -13.73 -14.12 -8.32
C TRP A 174 -12.68 -14.99 -7.64
N ARG A 175 -11.42 -14.81 -8.01
CA ARG A 175 -10.31 -15.52 -7.40
C ARG A 175 -9.12 -14.56 -7.22
N GLY A 176 -8.70 -14.36 -5.99
CA GLY A 176 -7.54 -13.55 -5.66
C GLY A 176 -6.23 -14.29 -5.96
N PHE A 177 -5.20 -13.57 -6.38
CA PHE A 177 -3.85 -14.09 -6.58
C PHE A 177 -2.80 -13.17 -5.96
N VAL A 178 -1.63 -13.75 -5.64
CA VAL A 178 -0.46 -13.05 -5.12
C VAL A 178 0.75 -13.40 -5.98
N MET A 179 1.47 -12.39 -6.40
CA MET A 179 2.69 -12.46 -7.19
C MET A 179 3.87 -11.92 -6.39
N GLN A 180 5.06 -12.44 -6.67
CA GLN A 180 6.33 -11.91 -6.17
C GLN A 180 7.31 -11.69 -7.32
N TYR A 181 8.01 -10.58 -7.30
CA TYR A 181 9.17 -10.26 -8.13
C TYR A 181 10.45 -10.44 -7.31
N ASP A 182 11.42 -11.20 -7.86
CA ASP A 182 12.68 -11.53 -7.20
C ASP A 182 13.88 -10.71 -7.69
N GLY A 183 13.61 -9.57 -8.35
CA GLY A 183 14.62 -8.75 -9.03
C GLY A 183 14.85 -9.15 -10.48
N THR A 184 14.26 -10.24 -10.95
CA THR A 184 14.43 -10.75 -12.31
C THR A 184 13.12 -11.19 -12.94
N ASN A 185 12.29 -11.93 -12.20
CA ASN A 185 11.06 -12.52 -12.71
C ASN A 185 9.91 -12.37 -11.72
N TRP A 186 8.71 -12.17 -12.27
CA TRP A 186 7.46 -12.31 -11.55
C TRP A 186 7.05 -13.79 -11.48
N ARG A 187 6.56 -14.23 -10.34
CA ARG A 187 5.97 -15.56 -10.14
C ARG A 187 4.74 -15.48 -9.25
N GLU A 188 3.75 -16.29 -9.51
CA GLU A 188 2.65 -16.49 -8.57
C GLU A 188 3.16 -17.27 -7.35
N ILE A 189 2.79 -16.79 -6.16
CA ILE A 189 3.18 -17.43 -4.89
C ILE A 189 1.99 -17.92 -4.08
N ALA A 190 0.77 -17.40 -4.34
CA ALA A 190 -0.44 -17.89 -3.71
C ALA A 190 -1.67 -17.52 -4.55
N ARG A 191 -2.73 -18.32 -4.45
CA ARG A 191 -4.02 -18.08 -5.07
C ARG A 191 -5.14 -18.51 -4.14
N ALA A 192 -6.19 -17.69 -4.00
CA ALA A 192 -7.35 -18.04 -3.22
C ALA A 192 -8.26 -19.04 -3.94
N ASP A 193 -9.16 -19.65 -3.19
CA ASP A 193 -10.35 -20.29 -3.74
C ASP A 193 -11.32 -19.25 -4.31
N PHE A 194 -12.41 -19.69 -4.95
CA PHE A 194 -13.39 -18.78 -5.51
C PHE A 194 -14.09 -17.93 -4.44
N ASN A 195 -14.60 -16.79 -4.88
CA ASN A 195 -15.29 -15.75 -4.12
C ASN A 195 -14.42 -14.86 -3.23
N SER A 196 -13.13 -14.77 -3.53
CA SER A 196 -12.20 -13.84 -2.87
C SER A 196 -11.58 -12.90 -3.89
N GLN A 197 -11.60 -11.60 -3.61
CA GLN A 197 -10.89 -10.56 -4.36
C GLN A 197 -9.77 -10.01 -3.50
N PHE A 198 -8.54 -10.02 -4.00
CA PHE A 198 -7.41 -9.45 -3.27
C PHE A 198 -7.21 -7.99 -3.66
N LEU A 199 -7.38 -7.10 -2.69
CA LEU A 199 -7.45 -5.67 -2.90
C LEU A 199 -6.25 -4.90 -2.37
N ARG A 200 -5.50 -5.48 -1.39
CA ARG A 200 -4.30 -4.86 -0.82
C ARG A 200 -3.27 -5.91 -0.44
N ILE A 201 -2.00 -5.54 -0.58
CA ILE A 201 -0.86 -6.36 -0.18
C ILE A 201 0.15 -5.52 0.57
N ARG A 202 0.65 -6.02 1.69
CA ARG A 202 1.74 -5.42 2.47
C ARG A 202 2.63 -6.52 3.01
N ALA A 203 3.92 -6.20 3.22
CA ALA A 203 4.81 -7.12 3.89
C ALA A 203 5.65 -6.40 4.96
N GLU A 204 5.95 -7.12 6.03
CA GLU A 204 6.79 -6.69 7.14
C GLU A 204 7.60 -7.91 7.60
N ASP A 205 8.91 -7.79 7.79
CA ASP A 205 9.80 -8.87 8.25
C ASP A 205 9.69 -10.17 7.42
N ASN A 206 9.56 -10.06 6.09
CA ASN A 206 9.32 -11.16 5.14
C ASN A 206 7.96 -11.87 5.29
N MET A 207 7.07 -11.36 6.10
CA MET A 207 5.70 -11.84 6.22
C MET A 207 4.79 -11.03 5.31
N VAL A 208 4.12 -11.70 4.39
CA VAL A 208 3.22 -11.07 3.41
C VAL A 208 1.78 -11.19 3.90
N TYR A 209 1.07 -10.08 3.88
CA TYR A 209 -0.34 -9.99 4.27
C TYR A 209 -1.19 -9.47 3.11
N VAL A 210 -2.38 -10.03 2.98
CA VAL A 210 -3.33 -9.69 1.93
C VAL A 210 -4.69 -9.36 2.54
N PHE A 211 -5.28 -8.27 2.10
CA PHE A 211 -6.67 -7.95 2.36
C PHE A 211 -7.54 -8.51 1.25
N SER A 212 -8.54 -9.27 1.63
CA SER A 212 -9.54 -9.88 0.74
C SER A 212 -10.94 -9.35 1.02
N TYR A 213 -11.69 -9.20 -0.06
CA TYR A 213 -13.13 -8.99 -0.01
C TYR A 213 -13.83 -10.09 -0.82
N GLY A 214 -14.67 -10.85 -0.16
CA GLY A 214 -15.51 -11.88 -0.76
C GLY A 214 -16.95 -11.40 -0.90
N ILE A 215 -17.67 -11.85 -1.92
CA ILE A 215 -19.09 -11.58 -2.10
C ILE A 215 -19.86 -12.89 -2.03
N ASN A 216 -20.78 -12.97 -1.09
CA ASN A 216 -21.78 -14.05 -1.07
C ASN A 216 -23.01 -13.59 -1.83
N TYR A 217 -23.15 -14.05 -3.07
CA TYR A 217 -24.27 -13.65 -3.95
C TYR A 217 -25.65 -14.15 -3.50
N GLU A 218 -25.72 -15.17 -2.65
CA GLU A 218 -26.98 -15.67 -2.13
C GLU A 218 -27.55 -14.76 -1.04
N THR A 219 -26.69 -14.22 -0.19
CA THR A 219 -27.09 -13.36 0.93
C THR A 219 -26.93 -11.87 0.61
N GLY A 220 -26.10 -11.52 -0.38
CA GLY A 220 -25.71 -10.16 -0.70
C GLY A 220 -24.76 -9.54 0.34
N ASP A 221 -24.25 -10.34 1.29
CA ASP A 221 -23.32 -9.90 2.33
C ASP A 221 -21.89 -10.32 1.94
N GLY A 222 -20.94 -9.43 2.12
CA GLY A 222 -19.53 -9.66 1.86
C GLY A 222 -18.80 -10.28 3.03
N ASP A 223 -17.70 -10.96 2.74
CA ASP A 223 -16.72 -11.38 3.74
C ASP A 223 -15.49 -10.47 3.62
N VAL A 224 -15.07 -9.87 4.73
CA VAL A 224 -13.83 -9.10 4.83
C VAL A 224 -12.81 -9.92 5.59
N GLU A 225 -11.65 -10.15 4.96
CA GLU A 225 -10.69 -11.12 5.43
C GLU A 225 -9.26 -10.60 5.31
N PHE A 226 -8.41 -11.00 6.25
CA PHE A 226 -6.96 -10.89 6.08
C PHE A 226 -6.34 -12.27 6.05
N TYR A 227 -5.41 -12.43 5.13
CA TYR A 227 -4.58 -13.61 4.99
C TYR A 227 -3.11 -13.26 5.20
N GLN A 228 -2.37 -14.21 5.74
CA GLN A 228 -0.92 -14.24 5.73
C GLN A 228 -0.47 -15.31 4.73
N VAL A 229 0.55 -15.01 3.93
CA VAL A 229 1.16 -15.99 3.03
C VAL A 229 2.31 -16.68 3.77
N VAL A 230 2.18 -17.98 4.01
CA VAL A 230 3.17 -18.81 4.71
C VAL A 230 3.46 -20.03 3.83
N ASP A 231 4.71 -20.24 3.47
CA ASP A 231 5.14 -21.38 2.63
C ASP A 231 4.33 -21.52 1.32
N TYR A 232 4.00 -20.38 0.68
CA TYR A 232 3.16 -20.29 -0.53
C TYR A 232 1.68 -20.68 -0.33
N GLU A 233 1.21 -20.76 0.90
CA GLU A 233 -0.19 -21.00 1.25
C GLU A 233 -0.81 -19.78 1.95
N LEU A 234 -2.13 -19.61 1.78
CA LEU A 234 -2.90 -18.56 2.43
C LEU A 234 -3.41 -19.06 3.79
N GLN A 235 -2.98 -18.41 4.85
CA GLN A 235 -3.49 -18.64 6.20
C GLN A 235 -4.39 -17.47 6.60
N GLN A 236 -5.68 -17.75 6.83
CA GLN A 236 -6.63 -16.74 7.27
C GLN A 236 -6.35 -16.34 8.72
N ILE A 237 -6.09 -15.05 8.94
CA ILE A 237 -5.84 -14.49 10.29
C ILE A 237 -7.02 -13.67 10.81
N TYR A 238 -7.95 -13.29 9.92
CA TYR A 238 -9.15 -12.51 10.27
C TYR A 238 -10.26 -12.78 9.29
N SER A 239 -11.49 -12.88 9.77
CA SER A 239 -12.70 -12.91 8.94
C SER A 239 -13.88 -12.32 9.69
N LYS A 240 -14.65 -11.49 9.02
CA LYS A 240 -15.91 -10.91 9.48
C LYS A 240 -16.85 -10.68 8.30
N LYS A 241 -18.15 -10.69 8.57
CA LYS A 241 -19.14 -10.23 7.59
C LYS A 241 -19.06 -8.71 7.45
N GLU A 242 -19.25 -8.21 6.22
CA GLU A 242 -19.28 -6.77 5.96
C GLU A 242 -20.37 -6.07 6.79
N SER A 243 -21.51 -6.72 6.98
CA SER A 243 -22.60 -6.23 7.84
C SER A 243 -22.24 -6.10 9.31
N GLU A 244 -21.22 -6.82 9.78
CA GLU A 244 -20.67 -6.72 11.15
C GLU A 244 -19.58 -5.67 11.29
N ILE A 245 -18.84 -5.40 10.20
CA ILE A 245 -17.71 -4.49 10.18
C ILE A 245 -17.64 -3.72 8.86
N TYR A 246 -18.08 -2.48 8.87
CA TYR A 246 -18.21 -1.67 7.64
C TYR A 246 -16.89 -1.16 7.04
N TRP A 247 -15.78 -1.22 7.81
CA TRP A 247 -14.55 -0.52 7.42
C TRP A 247 -13.35 -1.38 7.75
N VAL A 248 -12.66 -1.82 6.73
CA VAL A 248 -11.42 -2.61 6.88
C VAL A 248 -10.37 -2.09 5.92
N ASN A 249 -9.13 -1.99 6.35
CA ASN A 249 -8.01 -1.59 5.51
C ASN A 249 -6.69 -2.05 6.14
N MET A 250 -5.61 -1.91 5.39
CA MET A 250 -4.26 -2.24 5.83
C MET A 250 -3.27 -1.24 5.24
N ASN A 251 -2.39 -0.67 6.06
CA ASN A 251 -1.38 0.30 5.62
C ASN A 251 -0.04 0.06 6.33
N ILE A 252 1.02 0.60 5.73
CA ILE A 252 2.34 0.70 6.38
C ILE A 252 2.43 2.08 7.05
N ILE A 253 2.87 2.10 8.29
CA ILE A 253 3.18 3.30 9.08
C ILE A 253 4.50 3.01 9.79
N ASP A 254 5.52 3.83 9.58
CA ASP A 254 6.86 3.63 10.15
C ASP A 254 7.44 2.23 9.88
N GLY A 255 7.33 1.77 8.62
CA GLY A 255 7.79 0.44 8.21
C GLY A 255 7.01 -0.75 8.77
N LYS A 256 5.95 -0.52 9.55
CA LYS A 256 5.15 -1.56 10.21
C LYS A 256 3.74 -1.61 9.64
N ILE A 257 3.15 -2.82 9.58
CA ILE A 257 1.78 -3.01 9.11
C ILE A 257 0.78 -2.69 10.22
N TYR A 258 -0.19 -1.85 9.88
CA TYR A 258 -1.36 -1.55 10.71
C TYR A 258 -2.63 -1.99 10.02
N PHE A 259 -3.48 -2.64 10.77
CA PHE A 259 -4.78 -3.13 10.35
C PHE A 259 -5.87 -2.22 10.91
N LEU A 260 -6.72 -1.73 10.05
CA LEU A 260 -7.92 -1.00 10.43
C LEU A 260 -9.09 -1.99 10.49
N LEU A 261 -9.62 -2.23 11.66
CA LEU A 261 -10.73 -3.13 11.92
C LEU A 261 -11.94 -2.33 12.40
N GLY A 262 -12.82 -1.95 11.47
CA GLY A 262 -13.87 -0.98 11.77
C GLY A 262 -13.30 0.41 12.03
N ARG A 263 -13.31 0.81 13.31
CA ARG A 263 -12.74 2.09 13.75
C ARG A 263 -11.52 1.92 14.66
N GLU A 264 -11.01 0.72 14.75
CA GLU A 264 -9.87 0.38 15.59
C GLU A 264 -8.63 0.14 14.71
N LEU A 265 -7.59 0.94 14.93
CA LEU A 265 -6.27 0.72 14.35
C LEU A 265 -5.53 -0.28 15.24
N CYS A 266 -5.06 -1.36 14.63
CA CYS A 266 -4.45 -2.48 15.35
C CYS A 266 -3.11 -2.88 14.71
N ARG A 267 -2.24 -3.50 15.52
CA ARG A 267 -1.09 -4.29 15.06
C ARG A 267 -1.44 -5.78 15.18
N TYR A 268 -0.90 -6.61 14.27
CA TYR A 268 -1.00 -8.06 14.40
C TYR A 268 0.33 -8.62 14.93
N LYS A 269 0.29 -9.29 16.06
CA LYS A 269 1.46 -9.87 16.71
C LYS A 269 1.05 -11.06 17.58
N ASP A 270 1.85 -12.12 17.56
CA ASP A 270 1.63 -13.33 18.37
C ASP A 270 0.19 -13.87 18.20
N ASP A 271 -0.26 -14.00 16.95
CA ASP A 271 -1.60 -14.46 16.52
C ASP A 271 -2.76 -13.63 17.08
N SER A 272 -2.52 -12.37 17.39
CA SER A 272 -3.53 -11.49 17.98
C SER A 272 -3.48 -10.07 17.41
N PHE A 273 -4.65 -9.43 17.30
CA PHE A 273 -4.76 -8.02 16.98
C PHE A 273 -4.67 -7.18 18.25
N ILE A 274 -3.63 -6.37 18.34
CA ILE A 274 -3.36 -5.49 19.48
C ILE A 274 -3.83 -4.09 19.12
N HIS A 275 -4.77 -3.57 19.90
CA HIS A 275 -5.31 -2.22 19.72
C HIS A 275 -4.22 -1.14 19.90
N VAL A 276 -4.22 -0.16 19.02
CA VAL A 276 -3.33 1.01 19.04
C VAL A 276 -4.10 2.31 19.22
N LEU A 277 -5.14 2.53 18.39
CA LEU A 277 -5.89 3.79 18.39
C LEU A 277 -7.33 3.56 17.93
N SER A 278 -8.30 4.17 18.64
CA SER A 278 -9.68 4.28 18.17
C SER A 278 -9.89 5.58 17.40
N VAL A 279 -10.40 5.48 16.18
CA VAL A 279 -10.71 6.60 15.30
C VAL A 279 -12.22 6.86 15.21
N ASP A 280 -12.90 6.77 16.37
CA ASP A 280 -14.36 6.88 16.44
C ASP A 280 -14.86 8.28 16.09
N HIS A 281 -15.51 8.38 14.93
CA HIS A 281 -16.14 9.60 14.44
C HIS A 281 -17.24 9.26 13.43
N GLU A 282 -18.37 9.97 13.47
CA GLU A 282 -19.52 9.71 12.58
C GLU A 282 -19.20 9.85 11.09
N LYS A 283 -18.26 10.75 10.74
CA LYS A 283 -17.81 11.00 9.36
C LYS A 283 -16.52 10.27 9.00
N PHE A 284 -16.11 9.30 9.78
CA PHE A 284 -14.91 8.50 9.49
C PHE A 284 -15.01 7.87 8.08
N PHE A 285 -13.90 7.87 7.37
CA PHE A 285 -13.68 7.16 6.11
C PHE A 285 -12.54 6.16 6.31
N PRO A 286 -12.59 4.93 5.77
CA PRO A 286 -11.71 3.82 6.21
C PRO A 286 -10.28 3.97 5.70
N GLN A 287 -9.64 5.06 6.03
CA GLN A 287 -8.27 5.36 5.66
C GLN A 287 -7.56 6.07 6.80
N VAL A 288 -6.53 5.38 7.33
CA VAL A 288 -5.56 5.90 8.29
C VAL A 288 -4.18 5.63 7.72
N CYS A 289 -3.36 6.64 7.64
CA CYS A 289 -1.99 6.59 7.16
C CYS A 289 -1.14 7.56 7.97
N GLY A 290 0.15 7.51 7.88
CA GLY A 290 1.00 8.44 8.64
C GLY A 290 2.47 8.09 8.55
N ARG A 291 3.29 8.91 9.19
CA ARG A 291 4.74 8.70 9.26
C ARG A 291 5.14 7.83 10.45
N HIS A 292 4.42 7.96 11.57
CA HIS A 292 4.59 7.17 12.79
C HIS A 292 3.33 7.28 13.68
N GLU A 293 3.27 6.54 14.78
CA GLU A 293 2.09 6.44 15.66
C GLU A 293 1.60 7.77 16.27
N LYS A 294 2.43 8.80 16.34
CA LYS A 294 2.05 10.15 16.80
C LYS A 294 1.87 11.16 15.65
N ASP A 295 1.82 10.68 14.41
CA ASP A 295 1.66 11.48 13.21
C ASP A 295 0.80 10.73 12.18
N LEU A 296 -0.52 10.61 12.51
CA LEU A 296 -1.48 9.86 11.72
C LEU A 296 -2.52 10.77 11.08
N PHE A 297 -2.75 10.57 9.80
CA PHE A 297 -3.81 11.22 9.04
C PHE A 297 -5.02 10.31 8.94
N VAL A 298 -6.14 10.83 9.41
CA VAL A 298 -7.42 10.13 9.49
C VAL A 298 -8.37 10.74 8.48
N ALA A 299 -8.71 9.99 7.46
CA ALA A 299 -9.67 10.45 6.45
C ALA A 299 -11.07 10.55 7.04
N ARG A 300 -11.80 11.62 6.64
CA ARG A 300 -13.21 11.84 6.95
C ARG A 300 -13.96 12.16 5.67
N ARG A 301 -15.26 11.90 5.65
CA ARG A 301 -16.10 12.17 4.47
C ARG A 301 -16.17 13.64 4.09
N ASP A 302 -15.86 14.54 5.01
CA ASP A 302 -15.89 16.00 4.85
C ASP A 302 -14.53 16.66 5.05
N GLY A 303 -13.43 15.90 5.03
CA GLY A 303 -12.11 16.48 5.22
C GLY A 303 -11.05 15.48 5.69
N ILE A 304 -9.98 16.01 6.24
CA ILE A 304 -8.84 15.30 6.76
C ILE A 304 -8.64 15.72 8.22
N ALA A 305 -8.50 14.74 9.10
CA ALA A 305 -8.12 14.95 10.48
C ALA A 305 -6.72 14.37 10.74
N HIS A 306 -6.10 14.80 11.82
CA HIS A 306 -4.76 14.43 12.19
C HIS A 306 -4.67 14.07 13.67
N TYR A 307 -4.07 12.90 13.98
CA TYR A 307 -3.70 12.48 15.32
C TYR A 307 -2.22 12.78 15.56
N ASN A 308 -1.92 13.52 16.61
CA ASN A 308 -0.57 13.95 16.99
C ASN A 308 -0.01 13.21 18.22
N GLY A 309 -0.54 12.05 18.54
CA GLY A 309 -0.19 11.30 19.75
C GLY A 309 -1.04 11.65 20.98
N THR A 310 -1.90 12.67 20.91
CA THR A 310 -2.74 13.10 22.01
C THR A 310 -4.23 13.15 21.66
N ASP A 311 -4.57 13.80 20.56
CA ASP A 311 -5.95 13.99 20.11
C ASP A 311 -6.06 13.99 18.58
N ILE A 312 -7.30 13.89 18.07
CA ILE A 312 -7.60 13.90 16.64
C ILE A 312 -8.37 15.18 16.30
N GLU A 313 -7.73 16.07 15.53
CA GLU A 313 -8.32 17.31 15.07
C GLU A 313 -8.38 17.42 13.55
N TYR A 314 -9.35 18.21 13.02
CA TYR A 314 -9.36 18.54 11.60
C TYR A 314 -8.17 19.43 11.26
N ILE A 315 -7.44 19.06 10.20
CA ILE A 315 -6.41 19.90 9.58
C ILE A 315 -6.87 20.48 8.24
N TYR A 316 -7.89 19.87 7.61
CA TYR A 316 -8.52 20.39 6.41
C TYR A 316 -9.99 19.97 6.36
N LYS A 317 -10.89 20.91 6.02
CA LYS A 317 -12.31 20.64 5.72
C LYS A 317 -12.61 20.93 4.27
N PHE A 318 -13.28 20.00 3.61
CA PHE A 318 -13.69 20.19 2.23
C PHE A 318 -14.65 21.35 2.09
N PRO A 319 -14.44 22.24 1.12
CA PRO A 319 -15.32 23.38 0.88
C PRO A 319 -16.71 22.99 0.35
N SER A 320 -16.92 21.74 -0.02
CA SER A 320 -18.18 21.22 -0.53
C SER A 320 -18.44 19.79 -0.05
N GLU A 321 -19.68 19.50 0.33
CA GLU A 321 -20.14 18.13 0.67
C GLU A 321 -20.11 17.14 -0.52
N ARG A 322 -19.89 17.64 -1.74
CA ARG A 322 -19.75 16.84 -2.96
C ARG A 322 -18.30 16.41 -3.22
N MET A 323 -17.37 16.83 -2.37
CA MET A 323 -16.00 16.40 -2.43
C MET A 323 -15.78 15.15 -1.59
N ARG A 324 -15.02 14.21 -2.12
CA ARG A 324 -14.68 12.95 -1.44
C ARG A 324 -13.28 12.48 -1.81
N ILE A 325 -12.62 11.83 -0.89
CA ILE A 325 -11.35 11.13 -1.13
C ILE A 325 -11.62 9.93 -2.05
N THR A 326 -10.72 9.68 -3.01
CA THR A 326 -10.85 8.58 -3.97
C THR A 326 -9.72 7.56 -3.88
N GLY A 327 -8.47 7.97 -3.87
CA GLY A 327 -7.33 7.07 -3.85
C GLY A 327 -6.65 6.98 -2.49
N SER A 328 -5.60 6.17 -2.40
CA SER A 328 -4.70 6.19 -1.24
C SER A 328 -3.89 7.48 -1.25
N PRO A 329 -3.69 8.14 -0.10
CA PRO A 329 -2.84 9.32 -0.03
C PRO A 329 -1.37 8.93 -0.15
N LEU A 330 -0.57 9.86 -0.64
CA LEU A 330 0.87 9.82 -0.58
C LEU A 330 1.33 10.66 0.62
N ILE A 331 2.05 10.03 1.54
CA ILE A 331 2.61 10.68 2.72
C ILE A 331 4.12 10.76 2.55
N MET A 332 4.65 11.96 2.48
CA MET A 332 6.08 12.26 2.45
C MET A 332 6.53 12.91 3.76
N ASP A 333 7.81 13.10 3.95
CA ASP A 333 8.37 13.67 5.20
C ASP A 333 7.73 15.01 5.58
N LYS A 334 7.45 15.87 4.61
CA LYS A 334 6.92 17.22 4.84
C LYS A 334 5.65 17.54 4.09
N GLU A 335 5.30 16.77 3.09
CA GLU A 335 4.12 16.99 2.25
C GLU A 335 3.23 15.76 2.20
N ILE A 336 1.97 16.02 1.88
CA ILE A 336 0.93 15.01 1.78
C ILE A 336 0.09 15.31 0.55
N PHE A 337 -0.23 14.27 -0.20
CA PHE A 337 -1.09 14.35 -1.38
C PHE A 337 -2.34 13.50 -1.19
N TYR A 338 -3.50 14.10 -1.37
CA TYR A 338 -4.80 13.43 -1.37
C TYR A 338 -5.48 13.55 -2.72
N CYS A 339 -5.92 12.42 -3.26
CA CYS A 339 -6.80 12.42 -4.43
C CYS A 339 -8.23 12.68 -4.01
N ILE A 340 -8.84 13.68 -4.60
CA ILE A 340 -10.19 14.11 -4.28
C ILE A 340 -11.00 14.19 -5.57
N ARG A 341 -12.24 13.74 -5.53
CA ARG A 341 -13.23 13.95 -6.59
C ARG A 341 -14.29 14.95 -6.15
N ASN A 342 -14.62 15.86 -7.02
CA ASN A 342 -15.79 16.73 -6.87
C ASN A 342 -16.93 16.25 -7.77
N ASP A 343 -17.85 15.49 -7.20
CA ASP A 343 -18.99 14.90 -7.93
C ASP A 343 -19.96 15.99 -8.45
N GLY A 344 -19.95 17.20 -7.85
CA GLY A 344 -20.79 18.30 -8.30
C GLY A 344 -20.32 18.97 -9.58
N MET A 345 -19.02 18.93 -9.85
CA MET A 345 -18.39 19.54 -11.02
C MET A 345 -17.79 18.51 -11.96
N ASN A 346 -17.80 17.25 -11.57
CA ASN A 346 -17.33 16.08 -12.32
C ASN A 346 -15.85 16.15 -12.75
N TYR A 347 -14.97 16.63 -11.85
CA TYR A 347 -13.53 16.61 -12.08
C TYR A 347 -12.74 16.11 -10.87
N ASN A 348 -11.51 15.70 -11.14
CA ASN A 348 -10.57 15.26 -10.13
C ASN A 348 -9.72 16.43 -9.62
N LEU A 349 -9.31 16.32 -8.37
CA LEU A 349 -8.51 17.30 -7.66
C LEU A 349 -7.38 16.57 -6.94
N VAL A 350 -6.24 17.24 -6.79
CA VAL A 350 -5.19 16.83 -5.87
C VAL A 350 -5.06 17.91 -4.81
N LEU A 351 -5.25 17.53 -3.55
CA LEU A 351 -5.01 18.39 -2.39
C LEU A 351 -3.64 18.02 -1.83
N HIS A 352 -2.75 18.99 -1.75
CA HIS A 352 -1.44 18.77 -1.15
C HIS A 352 -1.04 19.93 -0.22
N GLY A 353 -0.13 19.64 0.73
CA GLY A 353 0.32 20.60 1.73
C GLY A 353 1.36 20.09 2.67
#